data_171f4c2ab6447bbb3c38c5ecaafaf69a
#
_entry.id   171f4c2ab6447bbb3c38c5ecaafaf69a
#
_cell.length_a   1.000
_cell.length_b   1.000
_cell.length_c   1.000
_cell.angle_alpha   90.00
_cell.angle_beta   90.00
_cell.angle_gamma   90.00
#
_symmetry.space_group_name_H-M   'P 1'
#
loop_
_entity.id
_entity.type
_entity.pdbx_description
1 polymer ?
#
loop_
_entity_poly.entity_id
_entity_poly.type
_entity_poly.pdbx_seq_one_letter_code
_entity_poly.pdbx_strand_id
1 'polypeptide(L)'
;MTLVVLYGDSMLARFTKARIDRLEEQSGPDAMVLNCAAGGWTSEDGVRRAEAVAGLDPDVVVLSFGTNDCAPERLVELDAFAANVQRIVARFPRAKVVGFLPPSVLERAGVGPRGRTNSVLARYRTVLRDIVGHDHSVETDRVLAPLVASGTPVHVDDLHLTDEAYGPVITAVARAICRP
;
A
#
# COMPACT_ATOMS: atom_id res chain seq x y z
N MET A 1 -15.39 6.01 -17.21
CA MET A 1 -15.22 5.02 -16.13
C MET A 1 -13.72 4.90 -15.87
N THR A 2 -13.26 5.11 -14.66
CA THR A 2 -11.85 5.03 -14.26
C THR A 2 -11.66 3.72 -13.49
N LEU A 3 -10.90 2.79 -14.05
CA LEU A 3 -10.58 1.53 -13.39
C LEU A 3 -9.38 1.71 -12.47
N VAL A 4 -9.59 1.54 -11.17
CA VAL A 4 -8.57 1.56 -10.13
C VAL A 4 -8.30 0.14 -9.65
N VAL A 5 -7.05 -0.28 -9.65
CA VAL A 5 -6.65 -1.58 -9.10
C VAL A 5 -5.83 -1.37 -7.82
N LEU A 6 -6.25 -2.00 -6.73
CA LEU A 6 -5.45 -2.13 -5.52
C LEU A 6 -4.55 -3.36 -5.67
N TYR A 7 -3.23 -3.18 -5.64
CA TYR A 7 -2.27 -4.24 -5.89
C TYR A 7 -1.15 -4.27 -4.84
N GLY A 8 -1.08 -5.33 -4.07
CA GLY A 8 -0.10 -5.41 -2.99
C GLY A 8 -0.36 -6.48 -1.95
N ASP A 9 0.07 -6.21 -0.74
CA ASP A 9 0.00 -7.10 0.41
C ASP A 9 -1.28 -6.91 1.25
N SER A 10 -1.26 -7.37 2.52
CA SER A 10 -2.41 -7.31 3.42
C SER A 10 -2.91 -5.90 3.73
N MET A 11 -2.09 -4.87 3.56
CA MET A 11 -2.51 -3.48 3.79
C MET A 11 -3.62 -3.09 2.82
N LEU A 12 -3.50 -3.48 1.55
CA LEU A 12 -4.52 -3.26 0.52
C LEU A 12 -5.55 -4.40 0.49
N ALA A 13 -5.16 -5.66 0.74
CA ALA A 13 -6.11 -6.77 0.75
C ALA A 13 -7.23 -6.60 1.80
N ARG A 14 -6.98 -5.82 2.84
CA ARG A 14 -7.98 -5.47 3.86
C ARG A 14 -8.95 -4.34 3.44
N PHE A 15 -8.87 -3.85 2.22
CA PHE A 15 -9.95 -3.04 1.66
C PHE A 15 -11.15 -3.94 1.38
N THR A 16 -11.98 -4.12 2.40
CA THR A 16 -13.26 -4.84 2.32
C THR A 16 -14.24 -4.12 1.39
N LYS A 17 -15.35 -4.79 1.04
CA LYS A 17 -16.38 -4.17 0.20
C LYS A 17 -16.78 -2.77 0.69
N ALA A 18 -17.06 -2.60 1.98
CA ALA A 18 -17.46 -1.30 2.53
C ALA A 18 -16.36 -0.23 2.39
N ARG A 19 -15.09 -0.61 2.48
CA ARG A 19 -13.96 0.32 2.27
C ARG A 19 -13.77 0.64 0.79
N ILE A 20 -14.01 -0.33 -0.09
CA ILE A 20 -13.99 -0.14 -1.54
C ILE A 20 -15.09 0.82 -1.94
N ASP A 21 -16.34 0.61 -1.49
CA ASP A 21 -17.48 1.48 -1.80
C ASP A 21 -17.17 2.95 -1.39
N ARG A 22 -16.58 3.15 -0.21
CA ARG A 22 -16.15 4.49 0.25
C ARG A 22 -15.03 5.07 -0.60
N LEU A 23 -14.10 4.24 -1.07
CA LEU A 23 -13.02 4.70 -1.95
C LEU A 23 -13.58 5.12 -3.31
N GLU A 24 -14.48 4.34 -3.90
CA GLU A 24 -15.19 4.66 -5.14
C GLU A 24 -15.95 5.99 -5.01
N GLU A 25 -16.78 6.12 -3.96
CA GLU A 25 -17.53 7.34 -3.66
C GLU A 25 -16.64 8.59 -3.60
N GLN A 26 -15.47 8.49 -2.97
CA GLN A 26 -14.53 9.61 -2.82
C GLN A 26 -13.65 9.83 -4.05
N SER A 27 -13.50 8.84 -4.91
CA SER A 27 -12.72 8.94 -6.16
C SER A 27 -13.54 9.45 -7.35
N GLY A 28 -14.86 9.55 -7.19
CA GLY A 28 -15.77 10.10 -8.18
C GLY A 28 -16.76 9.08 -8.76
N PRO A 29 -17.82 9.55 -9.44
CA PRO A 29 -18.97 8.74 -9.85
C PRO A 29 -18.63 7.68 -10.91
N ASP A 30 -17.51 7.83 -11.59
CA ASP A 30 -17.06 6.91 -12.64
C ASP A 30 -15.95 5.96 -12.17
N ALA A 31 -15.56 6.02 -10.89
CA ALA A 31 -14.53 5.15 -10.35
C ALA A 31 -15.06 3.74 -10.07
N MET A 32 -14.32 2.75 -10.52
CA MET A 32 -14.52 1.34 -10.18
C MET A 32 -13.23 0.80 -9.59
N VAL A 33 -13.31 0.18 -8.41
CA VAL A 33 -12.14 -0.34 -7.69
C VAL A 33 -12.14 -1.86 -7.67
N LEU A 34 -11.08 -2.47 -8.19
CA LEU A 34 -10.82 -3.90 -8.09
C LEU A 34 -9.68 -4.15 -7.09
N ASN A 35 -9.90 -5.05 -6.14
CA ASN A 35 -8.88 -5.44 -5.19
C ASN A 35 -8.17 -6.72 -5.64
N CYS A 36 -6.94 -6.58 -6.16
CA CYS A 36 -6.06 -7.66 -6.58
C CYS A 36 -4.92 -7.92 -5.58
N ALA A 37 -5.00 -7.35 -4.36
CA ALA A 37 -4.03 -7.57 -3.31
C ALA A 37 -4.33 -8.83 -2.50
N ALA A 38 -3.30 -9.43 -1.88
CA ALA A 38 -3.48 -10.58 -1.02
C ALA A 38 -2.57 -10.55 0.22
N GLY A 39 -3.10 -11.10 1.32
CA GLY A 39 -2.37 -11.18 2.58
C GLY A 39 -1.07 -11.96 2.48
N GLY A 40 -0.01 -11.43 3.08
CA GLY A 40 1.28 -12.11 3.15
C GLY A 40 2.14 -12.03 1.88
N TRP A 41 1.68 -11.41 0.80
CA TRP A 41 2.48 -11.25 -0.41
C TRP A 41 3.71 -10.37 -0.18
N THR A 42 4.83 -10.78 -0.78
CA THR A 42 6.04 -9.97 -0.97
C THR A 42 6.05 -9.35 -2.37
N SER A 43 7.01 -8.49 -2.64
CA SER A 43 7.22 -7.93 -3.98
C SER A 43 7.52 -9.02 -5.04
N GLU A 44 8.09 -10.17 -4.65
CA GLU A 44 8.27 -11.32 -5.55
C GLU A 44 6.93 -11.92 -5.98
N ASP A 45 5.96 -12.03 -5.04
CA ASP A 45 4.59 -12.44 -5.37
C ASP A 45 3.95 -11.43 -6.33
N GLY A 46 4.20 -10.14 -6.09
CA GLY A 46 3.79 -9.07 -6.98
C GLY A 46 4.33 -9.25 -8.39
N VAL A 47 5.63 -9.47 -8.57
CA VAL A 47 6.22 -9.69 -9.89
C VAL A 47 5.58 -10.87 -10.62
N ARG A 48 5.35 -11.98 -9.92
CA ARG A 48 4.75 -13.19 -10.54
C ARG A 48 3.35 -12.97 -11.09
N ARG A 49 2.60 -12.00 -10.55
CA ARG A 49 1.19 -11.76 -10.89
C ARG A 49 0.94 -10.48 -11.68
N ALA A 50 1.97 -9.63 -11.80
CA ALA A 50 1.85 -8.33 -12.43
C ALA A 50 1.28 -8.37 -13.86
N GLU A 51 1.64 -9.39 -14.64
CA GLU A 51 1.15 -9.59 -16.00
C GLU A 51 -0.38 -9.80 -16.03
N ALA A 52 -0.89 -10.66 -15.17
CA ALA A 52 -2.34 -10.93 -15.08
C ALA A 52 -3.12 -9.69 -14.63
N VAL A 53 -2.56 -8.91 -13.68
CA VAL A 53 -3.18 -7.67 -13.20
C VAL A 53 -3.11 -6.58 -14.27
N ALA A 54 -2.01 -6.50 -15.02
CA ALA A 54 -1.87 -5.56 -16.13
C ALA A 54 -2.87 -5.86 -17.28
N GLY A 55 -3.24 -7.13 -17.46
CA GLY A 55 -4.27 -7.55 -18.40
C GLY A 55 -5.67 -6.99 -18.13
N LEU A 56 -5.91 -6.42 -16.95
CA LEU A 56 -7.14 -5.69 -16.63
C LEU A 56 -7.18 -4.29 -17.26
N ASP A 57 -6.06 -3.82 -17.78
CA ASP A 57 -5.87 -2.49 -18.38
C ASP A 57 -6.33 -1.33 -17.46
N PRO A 58 -5.81 -1.24 -16.21
CA PRO A 58 -6.23 -0.23 -15.26
C PRO A 58 -5.78 1.18 -15.66
N ASP A 59 -6.59 2.18 -15.31
CA ASP A 59 -6.21 3.59 -15.40
C ASP A 59 -5.31 4.02 -14.23
N VAL A 60 -5.54 3.42 -13.05
CA VAL A 60 -4.78 3.70 -11.83
C VAL A 60 -4.44 2.39 -11.11
N VAL A 61 -3.20 2.28 -10.64
CA VAL A 61 -2.76 1.19 -9.75
C VAL A 61 -2.32 1.78 -8.42
N VAL A 62 -2.99 1.40 -7.34
CA VAL A 62 -2.51 1.68 -5.98
C VAL A 62 -1.63 0.51 -5.55
N LEU A 63 -0.33 0.76 -5.40
CA LEU A 63 0.69 -0.25 -5.16
C LEU A 63 1.19 -0.22 -3.72
N SER A 64 1.19 -1.35 -3.01
CA SER A 64 1.75 -1.47 -1.66
C SER A 64 2.51 -2.78 -1.47
N PHE A 65 3.81 -2.69 -1.25
CA PHE A 65 4.70 -3.78 -0.84
C PHE A 65 5.73 -3.25 0.17
N GLY A 66 6.46 -4.15 0.80
CA GLY A 66 7.52 -3.82 1.75
C GLY A 66 7.25 -4.32 3.17
N THR A 67 5.98 -4.42 3.58
CA THR A 67 5.62 -4.90 4.93
C THR A 67 6.05 -6.34 5.16
N ASN A 68 5.89 -7.20 4.17
CA ASN A 68 6.33 -8.60 4.26
C ASN A 68 7.77 -8.77 3.80
N ASP A 69 8.22 -7.97 2.85
CA ASP A 69 9.57 -7.99 2.33
C ASP A 69 10.61 -7.66 3.40
N CYS A 70 10.29 -6.78 4.35
CA CYS A 70 11.19 -6.42 5.46
C CYS A 70 11.15 -7.41 6.63
N ALA A 71 10.26 -8.41 6.61
CA ALA A 71 10.15 -9.39 7.69
C ALA A 71 11.29 -10.40 7.61
N PRO A 72 12.05 -10.66 8.70
CA PRO A 72 13.18 -11.58 8.68
C PRO A 72 12.88 -12.97 8.11
N GLU A 73 11.67 -13.49 8.34
CA GLU A 73 11.21 -14.80 7.86
C GLU A 73 10.88 -14.85 6.36
N ARG A 74 10.76 -13.68 5.71
CA ARG A 74 10.38 -13.52 4.30
C ARG A 74 11.26 -12.52 3.57
N LEU A 75 12.38 -12.20 4.15
CA LEU A 75 13.26 -11.12 3.72
C LEU A 75 13.50 -11.17 2.20
N VAL A 76 13.10 -10.09 1.55
CA VAL A 76 13.53 -9.75 0.21
C VAL A 76 14.55 -8.62 0.35
N GLU A 77 15.79 -8.87 0.00
CA GLU A 77 16.85 -7.86 0.12
C GLU A 77 16.47 -6.57 -0.61
N LEU A 78 16.94 -5.43 -0.09
CA LEU A 78 16.46 -4.12 -0.52
C LEU A 78 16.67 -3.86 -2.02
N ASP A 79 17.80 -4.32 -2.57
CA ASP A 79 18.09 -4.18 -4.01
C ASP A 79 17.16 -5.07 -4.86
N ALA A 80 16.87 -6.28 -4.39
CA ALA A 80 15.89 -7.17 -5.02
C ALA A 80 14.48 -6.60 -4.94
N PHE A 81 14.11 -6.00 -3.80
CA PHE A 81 12.84 -5.29 -3.63
C PHE A 81 12.73 -4.14 -4.64
N ALA A 82 13.76 -3.31 -4.75
CA ALA A 82 13.79 -2.21 -5.72
C ALA A 82 13.58 -2.71 -7.16
N ALA A 83 14.32 -3.75 -7.55
CA ALA A 83 14.18 -4.37 -8.87
C ALA A 83 12.77 -4.95 -9.10
N ASN A 84 12.17 -5.58 -8.07
CA ASN A 84 10.82 -6.12 -8.14
C ASN A 84 9.79 -5.00 -8.33
N VAL A 85 9.85 -3.93 -7.53
CA VAL A 85 8.93 -2.79 -7.66
C VAL A 85 9.05 -2.15 -9.04
N GLN A 86 10.27 -1.94 -9.56
CA GLN A 86 10.49 -1.41 -10.92
C GLN A 86 9.87 -2.32 -11.99
N ARG A 87 10.04 -3.64 -11.86
CA ARG A 87 9.43 -4.63 -12.78
C ARG A 87 7.91 -4.61 -12.72
N ILE A 88 7.33 -4.44 -11.54
CA ILE A 88 5.88 -4.33 -11.36
C ILE A 88 5.39 -3.05 -12.05
N VAL A 89 5.98 -1.89 -11.73
CA VAL A 89 5.58 -0.60 -12.31
C VAL A 89 5.68 -0.62 -13.84
N ALA A 90 6.73 -1.22 -14.38
CA ALA A 90 6.93 -1.34 -15.84
C ALA A 90 5.83 -2.14 -16.55
N ARG A 91 5.02 -2.94 -15.84
CA ARG A 91 3.85 -3.65 -16.42
C ARG A 91 2.63 -2.75 -16.61
N PHE A 92 2.66 -1.55 -16.05
CA PHE A 92 1.55 -0.59 -16.11
C PHE A 92 1.94 0.71 -16.83
N PRO A 93 2.43 0.65 -18.09
CA PRO A 93 3.03 1.82 -18.76
C PRO A 93 2.02 2.95 -19.07
N ARG A 94 0.71 2.65 -19.02
CA ARG A 94 -0.35 3.61 -19.26
C ARG A 94 -1.11 4.01 -18.01
N ALA A 95 -0.97 3.23 -16.93
CA ALA A 95 -1.64 3.53 -15.68
C ALA A 95 -0.86 4.55 -14.86
N LYS A 96 -1.58 5.38 -14.15
CA LYS A 96 -1.01 6.14 -13.04
C LYS A 96 -0.73 5.18 -11.88
N VAL A 97 0.51 5.15 -11.41
CA VAL A 97 0.87 4.35 -10.22
C VAL A 97 0.90 5.25 -8.99
N VAL A 98 0.10 4.88 -7.99
CA VAL A 98 0.03 5.53 -6.66
C VAL A 98 0.68 4.61 -5.64
N GLY A 99 1.74 5.06 -4.97
CA GLY A 99 2.39 4.32 -3.90
C GLY A 99 1.63 4.46 -2.58
N PHE A 100 1.09 3.36 -2.08
CA PHE A 100 0.59 3.29 -0.70
C PHE A 100 1.76 2.85 0.18
N LEU A 101 2.40 3.80 0.87
CA LEU A 101 3.53 3.48 1.75
C LEU A 101 3.02 2.76 3.00
N PRO A 102 3.50 1.54 3.31
CA PRO A 102 3.04 0.80 4.47
C PRO A 102 3.16 1.61 5.76
N PRO A 103 2.15 1.61 6.65
CA PRO A 103 2.25 2.29 7.94
C PRO A 103 3.32 1.66 8.83
N SER A 104 3.78 2.43 9.81
CA SER A 104 4.63 1.91 10.89
C SER A 104 3.91 0.80 11.65
N VAL A 105 4.65 -0.21 12.07
CA VAL A 105 4.16 -1.27 12.96
C VAL A 105 4.28 -0.82 14.42
N LEU A 106 3.48 -1.38 15.30
CA LEU A 106 3.64 -1.16 16.73
C LEU A 106 4.80 -2.03 17.24
N GLU A 107 5.89 -1.40 17.62
CA GLU A 107 7.03 -2.07 18.23
C GLU A 107 6.85 -2.19 19.74
N ARG A 108 7.11 -3.39 20.29
CA ARG A 108 7.20 -3.66 21.72
C ARG A 108 8.63 -4.07 22.04
N ALA A 109 9.26 -3.41 22.98
CA ALA A 109 10.69 -3.61 23.29
C ALA A 109 11.61 -3.49 22.06
N GLY A 110 11.29 -2.56 21.14
CA GLY A 110 12.11 -2.28 19.95
C GLY A 110 11.89 -3.23 18.77
N VAL A 111 10.93 -4.15 18.86
CA VAL A 111 10.63 -5.11 17.78
C VAL A 111 9.14 -5.19 17.54
N GLY A 112 8.73 -5.11 16.30
CA GLY A 112 7.35 -5.30 15.86
C GLY A 112 7.02 -6.76 15.52
N PRO A 113 5.81 -7.02 15.02
CA PRO A 113 5.33 -8.36 14.71
C PRO A 113 6.29 -9.12 13.78
N ARG A 114 6.62 -10.35 14.14
CA ARG A 114 7.50 -11.25 13.39
C ARG A 114 8.89 -10.65 13.10
N GLY A 115 9.45 -9.93 14.06
CA GLY A 115 10.81 -9.40 13.97
C GLY A 115 10.97 -8.16 13.09
N ARG A 116 9.89 -7.56 12.61
CA ARG A 116 9.94 -6.30 11.84
C ARG A 116 10.40 -5.16 12.72
N THR A 117 11.11 -4.20 12.12
CA THR A 117 11.37 -2.92 12.78
C THR A 117 11.01 -1.77 11.86
N ASN A 118 10.54 -0.66 12.44
CA ASN A 118 10.20 0.54 11.68
C ASN A 118 11.41 1.15 10.98
N SER A 119 12.60 0.99 11.56
CA SER A 119 13.85 1.44 10.94
C SER A 119 14.16 0.67 9.63
N VAL A 120 13.94 -0.64 9.62
CA VAL A 120 14.08 -1.46 8.40
C VAL A 120 12.95 -1.16 7.42
N LEU A 121 11.68 -1.15 7.87
CA LEU A 121 10.52 -0.85 7.04
C LEU A 121 10.63 0.51 6.35
N ALA A 122 11.19 1.53 7.02
CA ALA A 122 11.41 2.86 6.45
C ALA A 122 12.28 2.82 5.18
N ARG A 123 13.25 1.91 5.09
CA ARG A 123 14.09 1.75 3.89
C ARG A 123 13.27 1.26 2.69
N TYR A 124 12.36 0.30 2.90
CA TYR A 124 11.45 -0.21 1.86
C TYR A 124 10.45 0.86 1.41
N ARG A 125 9.92 1.66 2.34
CA ARG A 125 9.07 2.82 2.00
C ARG A 125 9.82 3.83 1.13
N THR A 126 11.06 4.13 1.48
CA THR A 126 11.90 5.05 0.71
C THR A 126 12.05 4.54 -0.73
N VAL A 127 12.40 3.27 -0.91
CA VAL A 127 12.52 2.66 -2.24
C VAL A 127 11.21 2.73 -3.02
N LEU A 128 10.09 2.35 -2.40
CA LEU A 128 8.77 2.40 -3.07
C LEU A 128 8.43 3.84 -3.49
N ARG A 129 8.60 4.81 -2.59
CA ARG A 129 8.34 6.23 -2.85
C ARG A 129 9.22 6.78 -3.97
N ASP A 130 10.52 6.45 -3.97
CA ASP A 130 11.46 6.97 -4.96
C ASP A 130 11.18 6.42 -6.36
N ILE A 131 10.65 5.19 -6.46
CA ILE A 131 10.27 4.58 -7.76
C ILE A 131 8.95 5.14 -8.28
N VAL A 132 7.92 5.30 -7.43
CA VAL A 132 6.61 5.79 -7.87
C VAL A 132 6.54 7.32 -7.91
N GLY A 133 7.43 8.01 -7.20
CA GLY A 133 7.47 9.46 -7.07
C GLY A 133 6.77 9.99 -5.81
N HIS A 134 7.33 11.04 -5.22
CA HIS A 134 6.82 11.65 -3.99
C HIS A 134 5.38 12.14 -4.14
N ASP A 135 5.06 12.80 -5.26
CA ASP A 135 3.74 13.39 -5.51
C ASP A 135 2.66 12.32 -5.73
N HIS A 136 3.08 11.11 -6.08
CA HIS A 136 2.22 9.96 -6.28
C HIS A 136 2.19 9.02 -5.06
N SER A 137 2.77 9.41 -3.93
CA SER A 137 2.84 8.57 -2.74
C SER A 137 1.86 9.02 -1.65
N VAL A 138 1.22 8.05 -1.00
CA VAL A 138 0.41 8.24 0.20
C VAL A 138 1.28 7.91 1.41
N GLU A 139 1.69 8.95 2.14
CA GLU A 139 2.49 8.87 3.37
C GLU A 139 1.57 8.46 4.54
N THR A 140 1.31 7.17 4.70
CA THR A 140 0.31 6.65 5.65
C THR A 140 0.59 7.06 7.09
N ASP A 141 1.84 7.07 7.54
CA ASP A 141 2.18 7.52 8.90
C ASP A 141 1.81 9.00 9.12
N ARG A 142 2.01 9.85 8.12
CA ARG A 142 1.61 11.25 8.17
C ARG A 142 0.09 11.40 8.20
N VAL A 143 -0.61 10.58 7.44
CA VAL A 143 -2.08 10.53 7.43
C VAL A 143 -2.64 10.10 8.78
N LEU A 144 -1.98 9.16 9.45
CA LEU A 144 -2.40 8.60 10.74
C LEU A 144 -1.93 9.43 11.94
N ALA A 145 -0.99 10.36 11.77
CA ALA A 145 -0.41 11.15 12.86
C ALA A 145 -1.45 11.85 13.76
N PRO A 146 -2.56 12.44 13.24
CA PRO A 146 -3.59 13.03 14.11
C PRO A 146 -4.29 12.01 15.01
N LEU A 147 -4.56 10.80 14.55
CA LEU A 147 -5.15 9.74 15.36
C LEU A 147 -4.18 9.27 16.44
N VAL A 148 -2.92 9.07 16.09
CA VAL A 148 -1.87 8.72 17.05
C VAL A 148 -1.74 9.81 18.13
N ALA A 149 -1.73 11.08 17.74
CA ALA A 149 -1.63 12.20 18.67
C ALA A 149 -2.83 12.32 19.62
N SER A 150 -4.03 11.90 19.18
CA SER A 150 -5.24 11.86 20.02
C SER A 150 -5.32 10.61 20.93
N GLY A 151 -4.36 9.68 20.83
CA GLY A 151 -4.37 8.41 21.57
C GLY A 151 -5.33 7.37 20.97
N THR A 152 -5.89 7.60 19.78
CA THR A 152 -6.75 6.63 19.12
C THR A 152 -5.93 5.45 18.63
N PRO A 153 -6.28 4.19 18.99
CA PRO A 153 -5.58 3.02 18.48
C PRO A 153 -5.65 2.94 16.95
N VAL A 154 -4.51 2.84 16.31
CA VAL A 154 -4.42 2.71 14.85
C VAL A 154 -4.18 1.28 14.37
N HIS A 155 -3.86 0.35 15.27
CA HIS A 155 -3.60 -1.05 14.95
C HIS A 155 -4.54 -2.00 15.70
N VAL A 156 -4.96 -3.09 15.03
CA VAL A 156 -5.77 -4.18 15.61
C VAL A 156 -4.89 -5.33 16.16
N ASP A 157 -3.71 -5.55 15.56
CA ASP A 157 -2.81 -6.67 15.86
C ASP A 157 -1.32 -6.28 15.75
N ASP A 158 -0.99 -5.07 16.19
CA ASP A 158 0.33 -4.44 16.12
C ASP A 158 0.87 -4.22 14.68
N LEU A 159 0.16 -4.70 13.64
CA LEU A 159 0.52 -4.60 12.22
C LEU A 159 -0.57 -3.94 11.37
N HIS A 160 -1.80 -4.44 11.44
CA HIS A 160 -2.89 -4.03 10.57
C HIS A 160 -3.71 -2.90 11.17
N LEU A 161 -4.24 -2.05 10.33
CA LEU A 161 -4.99 -0.87 10.73
C LEU A 161 -6.39 -1.20 11.26
N THR A 162 -6.85 -0.38 12.23
CA THR A 162 -8.25 -0.36 12.71
C THR A 162 -9.19 0.22 11.66
N ASP A 163 -10.51 0.06 11.86
CA ASP A 163 -11.51 0.69 10.99
C ASP A 163 -11.45 2.21 11.03
N GLU A 164 -11.19 2.79 12.20
CA GLU A 164 -11.00 4.22 12.39
C GLU A 164 -9.80 4.74 11.59
N ALA A 165 -8.70 4.00 11.58
CA ALA A 165 -7.50 4.35 10.84
C ALA A 165 -7.70 4.27 9.31
N TYR A 166 -8.54 3.36 8.82
CA TYR A 166 -8.86 3.31 7.40
C TYR A 166 -9.65 4.53 6.91
N GLY A 167 -10.39 5.23 7.75
CA GLY A 167 -11.13 6.44 7.36
C GLY A 167 -10.25 7.48 6.65
N PRO A 168 -9.28 8.09 7.35
CA PRO A 168 -8.39 9.08 6.74
C PRO A 168 -7.48 8.48 5.65
N VAL A 169 -7.13 7.18 5.74
CA VAL A 169 -6.32 6.50 4.71
C VAL A 169 -7.08 6.42 3.39
N ILE A 170 -8.36 6.02 3.38
CA ILE A 170 -9.20 5.99 2.18
C ILE A 170 -9.26 7.38 1.56
N THR A 171 -9.47 8.43 2.37
CA THR A 171 -9.51 9.80 1.87
C THR A 171 -8.19 10.22 1.23
N ALA A 172 -7.06 9.84 1.81
CA ALA A 172 -5.74 10.15 1.25
C ALA A 172 -5.49 9.40 -0.07
N VAL A 173 -5.89 8.14 -0.15
CA VAL A 173 -5.79 7.32 -1.37
C VAL A 173 -6.68 7.92 -2.49
N ALA A 174 -7.94 8.25 -2.19
CA ALA A 174 -8.84 8.88 -3.16
C ALA A 174 -8.26 10.19 -3.71
N ARG A 175 -7.71 11.05 -2.84
CA ARG A 175 -7.02 12.27 -3.28
C ARG A 175 -5.82 11.99 -4.18
N ALA A 176 -5.06 10.95 -3.88
CA ALA A 176 -3.91 10.57 -4.71
C ALA A 176 -4.35 10.02 -6.07
N ILE A 177 -5.45 9.27 -6.13
CA ILE A 177 -6.08 8.80 -7.38
C ILE A 177 -6.51 9.99 -8.24
N CYS A 178 -7.19 10.98 -7.67
CA CYS A 178 -7.77 12.12 -8.38
C CYS A 178 -6.77 13.23 -8.76
N ARG A 179 -5.56 13.23 -8.20
CA ARG A 179 -4.53 14.20 -8.61
C ARG A 179 -4.24 14.04 -10.11
N PRO A 180 -3.98 15.14 -10.82
CA PRO A 180 -3.57 15.07 -12.24
C PRO A 180 -2.18 14.44 -12.41
#